data_02168534542db8ef3ab2026a36f7cc29
#
_entry.id   02168534542db8ef3ab2026a36f7cc29
#
_cell.length_a   1.000
_cell.length_b   1.000
_cell.length_c   1.000
_cell.angle_alpha   90.00
_cell.angle_beta   90.00
_cell.angle_gamma   90.00
#
_symmetry.space_group_name_H-M   'P 1'
#
loop_
_entity.id
_entity.type
_entity.pdbx_description
1 polymer ?
#
loop_
_entity_poly.entity_id
_entity_poly.type
_entity_poly.pdbx_seq_one_letter_code
_entity_poly.pdbx_strand_id
1 'polypeptide(L)'
;EFSVDGIPYITVKDVAQAFTRVVFHFRPPRSRRDVGISPAATVSRFAKLDDDVQIHPGATIGDDVRIGEGSVIHAGVHIMAGTKIGKDVTIFPGAILYENTIVGNHCIIHAGAVLGAYGFGYDTKEGEHHLSAQLGYVELEDRVDIGACTTIDRGTYGPTVIGYGSKLDNQVQIAHNCRIGKHNIICSQVGIAGSTTTGDYVVMAGQVGVRDHVHIGDAATLGAKAGISSDVPGGEVYLGS
;
A
#
# COMPACT_ATOMS: atom_id res chain seq x y z
N GLU A 1 -30.32 17.14 -22.06
CA GLU A 1 -29.81 18.48 -21.68
C GLU A 1 -30.57 18.93 -20.44
N PHE A 2 -29.90 19.02 -19.30
CA PHE A 2 -30.45 19.65 -18.10
C PHE A 2 -30.24 21.15 -18.25
N SER A 3 -31.33 21.91 -18.41
CA SER A 3 -31.35 23.37 -18.29
C SER A 3 -31.96 23.71 -16.92
N VAL A 4 -31.19 24.40 -16.08
CA VAL A 4 -31.69 24.94 -14.83
C VAL A 4 -31.94 26.43 -15.08
N ASP A 5 -33.19 26.82 -15.27
CA ASP A 5 -33.59 28.22 -15.57
C ASP A 5 -33.07 29.16 -14.47
N GLY A 6 -32.29 30.15 -14.90
CA GLY A 6 -31.81 31.23 -14.04
C GLY A 6 -30.55 30.97 -13.23
N ILE A 7 -29.94 29.79 -13.33
CA ILE A 7 -28.65 29.47 -12.68
C ILE A 7 -27.55 29.34 -13.72
N PRO A 8 -26.45 30.12 -13.64
CA PRO A 8 -25.30 29.94 -14.53
C PRO A 8 -24.73 28.54 -14.37
N TYR A 9 -24.51 27.85 -15.46
CA TYR A 9 -23.86 26.52 -15.45
C TYR A 9 -22.79 26.40 -16.53
N ILE A 10 -21.87 25.47 -16.33
CA ILE A 10 -20.81 25.12 -17.29
C ILE A 10 -20.97 23.64 -17.63
N THR A 11 -21.14 23.36 -18.92
CA THR A 11 -21.16 21.97 -19.39
C THR A 11 -19.75 21.43 -19.56
N VAL A 12 -19.48 20.25 -18.97
CA VAL A 12 -18.17 19.58 -19.03
C VAL A 12 -18.35 18.11 -19.36
N LYS A 13 -17.33 17.49 -19.95
CA LYS A 13 -17.35 16.04 -20.24
C LYS A 13 -17.26 15.17 -18.98
N ASP A 14 -16.49 15.64 -18.00
CA ASP A 14 -16.27 14.95 -16.73
C ASP A 14 -16.42 15.95 -15.59
N VAL A 15 -17.53 15.81 -14.87
CA VAL A 15 -17.89 16.71 -13.76
C VAL A 15 -16.92 16.58 -12.59
N ALA A 16 -16.52 15.37 -12.25
CA ALA A 16 -15.62 15.13 -11.11
C ALA A 16 -14.23 15.74 -11.36
N GLN A 17 -13.68 15.52 -12.55
CA GLN A 17 -12.41 16.11 -12.95
C GLN A 17 -12.48 17.65 -13.02
N ALA A 18 -13.54 18.19 -13.61
CA ALA A 18 -13.72 19.63 -13.69
C ALA A 18 -13.85 20.26 -12.32
N PHE A 19 -14.63 19.65 -11.41
CA PHE A 19 -14.77 20.11 -10.02
C PHE A 19 -13.45 20.06 -9.27
N THR A 20 -12.69 18.99 -9.41
CA THR A 20 -11.34 18.85 -8.83
C THR A 20 -10.42 19.99 -9.27
N ARG A 21 -10.43 20.34 -10.55
CA ARG A 21 -9.64 21.47 -11.09
C ARG A 21 -10.07 22.81 -10.50
N VAL A 22 -11.36 23.03 -10.34
CA VAL A 22 -11.90 24.24 -9.65
C VAL A 22 -11.44 24.29 -8.21
N VAL A 23 -11.55 23.18 -7.47
CA VAL A 23 -11.08 23.10 -6.08
C VAL A 23 -9.59 23.43 -5.98
N PHE A 24 -8.73 22.84 -6.82
CA PHE A 24 -7.30 23.14 -6.83
C PHE A 24 -6.97 24.58 -7.23
N HIS A 25 -7.78 25.22 -8.07
CA HIS A 25 -7.62 26.63 -8.39
C HIS A 25 -7.85 27.53 -7.18
N PHE A 26 -8.93 27.32 -6.42
CA PHE A 26 -9.26 28.15 -5.26
C PHE A 26 -8.59 27.70 -3.96
N ARG A 27 -8.17 26.43 -3.87
CA ARG A 27 -7.48 25.85 -2.73
C ARG A 27 -6.27 25.05 -3.22
N PRO A 28 -5.24 25.73 -3.74
CA PRO A 28 -4.04 25.02 -4.17
C PRO A 28 -3.43 24.26 -3.00
N PRO A 29 -2.88 23.07 -3.25
CA PRO A 29 -2.10 22.36 -2.24
C PRO A 29 -1.02 23.28 -1.69
N ARG A 30 -0.77 23.22 -0.38
CA ARG A 30 0.35 23.98 0.21
C ARG A 30 1.65 23.54 -0.47
N SER A 31 2.42 24.49 -0.95
CA SER A 31 3.78 24.22 -1.42
C SER A 31 4.56 23.57 -0.27
N ARG A 32 5.09 22.39 -0.50
CA ARG A 32 5.98 21.74 0.45
C ARG A 32 7.27 22.57 0.47
N ARG A 33 7.75 22.92 1.66
CA ARG A 33 9.11 23.47 1.79
C ARG A 33 10.06 22.32 1.49
N ASP A 34 11.04 22.56 0.64
CA ASP A 34 12.15 21.66 0.47
C ASP A 34 12.94 21.61 1.80
N VAL A 35 12.99 20.45 2.40
CA VAL A 35 13.70 20.23 3.68
C VAL A 35 15.08 19.62 3.43
N GLY A 36 15.28 19.05 2.24
CA GLY A 36 16.46 18.23 1.97
C GLY A 36 16.59 17.10 2.99
N ILE A 37 17.79 16.81 3.45
CA ILE A 37 18.05 15.82 4.51
C ILE A 37 18.13 16.58 5.84
N SER A 38 17.14 16.34 6.70
CA SER A 38 17.10 16.96 8.04
C SER A 38 18.30 16.52 8.89
N PRO A 39 18.99 17.44 9.59
CA PRO A 39 20.05 17.08 10.52
C PRO A 39 19.56 16.26 11.74
N ALA A 40 18.24 16.22 11.97
CA ALA A 40 17.60 15.37 12.99
C ALA A 40 17.13 14.03 12.45
N ALA A 41 17.41 13.68 11.20
CA ALA A 41 17.24 12.34 10.67
C ALA A 41 18.50 11.51 10.93
N THR A 42 18.33 10.20 11.10
CA THR A 42 19.44 9.25 11.19
C THR A 42 19.56 8.49 9.87
N VAL A 43 20.60 8.77 9.11
CA VAL A 43 20.84 8.14 7.81
C VAL A 43 22.14 7.35 7.85
N SER A 44 22.07 6.06 7.51
CA SER A 44 23.28 5.22 7.41
C SER A 44 24.23 5.78 6.35
N ARG A 45 25.52 5.74 6.64
CA ARG A 45 26.58 6.08 5.65
C ARG A 45 26.62 5.13 4.44
N PHE A 46 25.99 3.98 4.53
CA PHE A 46 25.89 3.01 3.45
C PHE A 46 24.61 3.16 2.61
N ALA A 47 23.68 4.04 3.04
CA ALA A 47 22.50 4.35 2.25
C ALA A 47 22.88 5.15 1.00
N LYS A 48 22.11 4.94 -0.07
CA LYS A 48 22.25 5.68 -1.34
C LYS A 48 20.98 6.47 -1.59
N LEU A 49 21.12 7.76 -1.68
CA LEU A 49 20.02 8.69 -1.93
C LEU A 49 20.27 9.36 -3.28
N ASP A 50 19.28 9.34 -4.15
CA ASP A 50 19.32 10.05 -5.42
C ASP A 50 19.02 11.55 -5.20
N ASP A 51 18.96 12.33 -6.28
CA ASP A 51 18.72 13.77 -6.23
C ASP A 51 17.31 14.08 -5.70
N ASP A 52 17.12 15.26 -5.12
CA ASP A 52 15.86 15.81 -4.60
C ASP A 52 15.12 14.91 -3.58
N VAL A 53 15.83 13.97 -2.93
CA VAL A 53 15.28 13.19 -1.82
C VAL A 53 15.14 14.06 -0.58
N GLN A 54 13.96 14.03 0.03
CA GLN A 54 13.68 14.74 1.28
C GLN A 54 13.52 13.76 2.43
N ILE A 55 14.26 13.99 3.53
CA ILE A 55 14.17 13.17 4.75
C ILE A 55 13.90 14.10 5.94
N HIS A 56 12.73 13.92 6.52
CA HIS A 56 12.24 14.76 7.62
C HIS A 56 12.82 14.35 8.98
N PRO A 57 12.69 15.21 10.02
CA PRO A 57 13.21 14.94 11.36
C PRO A 57 12.73 13.61 11.96
N GLY A 58 13.63 12.90 12.63
CA GLY A 58 13.30 11.64 13.31
C GLY A 58 13.10 10.43 12.41
N ALA A 59 13.22 10.58 11.09
CA ALA A 59 13.27 9.42 10.21
C ALA A 59 14.58 8.65 10.38
N THR A 60 14.55 7.32 10.25
CA THR A 60 15.74 6.45 10.31
C THR A 60 15.87 5.65 9.02
N ILE A 61 17.04 5.72 8.41
CA ILE A 61 17.38 5.04 7.15
C ILE A 61 18.54 4.07 7.43
N GLY A 62 18.27 2.78 7.25
CA GLY A 62 19.20 1.69 7.53
C GLY A 62 20.31 1.51 6.49
N ASP A 63 21.15 0.50 6.72
CA ASP A 63 22.25 0.14 5.84
C ASP A 63 21.75 -0.36 4.48
N ASP A 64 22.49 -0.04 3.42
CA ASP A 64 22.22 -0.47 2.03
C ASP A 64 20.83 -0.08 1.48
N VAL A 65 20.11 0.82 2.16
CA VAL A 65 18.87 1.41 1.66
C VAL A 65 19.17 2.25 0.42
N ARG A 66 18.26 2.16 -0.57
CA ARG A 66 18.30 3.02 -1.77
C ARG A 66 17.00 3.79 -1.88
N ILE A 67 17.07 5.10 -2.11
CA ILE A 67 15.89 5.96 -2.27
C ILE A 67 16.04 6.75 -3.56
N GLY A 68 15.08 6.55 -4.46
CA GLY A 68 15.03 7.20 -5.77
C GLY A 68 14.62 8.67 -5.70
N GLU A 69 14.97 9.37 -6.77
CA GLU A 69 14.78 10.80 -7.00
C GLU A 69 13.38 11.29 -6.61
N GLY A 70 13.29 12.49 -6.04
CA GLY A 70 12.03 13.17 -5.72
C GLY A 70 11.22 12.57 -4.58
N SER A 71 11.72 11.50 -3.94
CA SER A 71 11.00 10.80 -2.87
C SER A 71 11.03 11.58 -1.56
N VAL A 72 9.92 11.52 -0.80
CA VAL A 72 9.73 12.25 0.45
C VAL A 72 9.48 11.29 1.60
N ILE A 73 10.39 11.26 2.56
CA ILE A 73 10.33 10.44 3.77
C ILE A 73 9.96 11.35 4.93
N HIS A 74 8.74 11.22 5.42
CA HIS A 74 8.24 12.08 6.50
C HIS A 74 8.80 11.71 7.87
N ALA A 75 8.51 12.56 8.85
CA ALA A 75 9.02 12.44 10.21
C ALA A 75 8.66 11.10 10.87
N GLY A 76 9.62 10.50 11.58
CA GLY A 76 9.41 9.26 12.32
C GLY A 76 9.16 8.02 11.45
N VAL A 77 9.49 8.06 10.17
CA VAL A 77 9.49 6.87 9.30
C VAL A 77 10.73 6.03 9.60
N HIS A 78 10.56 4.71 9.68
CA HIS A 78 11.67 3.77 9.86
C HIS A 78 11.83 2.89 8.62
N ILE A 79 13.00 2.95 7.97
CA ILE A 79 13.34 2.13 6.80
C ILE A 79 14.52 1.25 7.17
N MET A 80 14.27 -0.07 7.23
CA MET A 80 15.29 -1.04 7.63
C MET A 80 16.21 -1.41 6.46
N ALA A 81 17.28 -2.10 6.78
CA ALA A 81 18.38 -2.40 5.87
C ALA A 81 17.96 -3.08 4.57
N GLY A 82 18.66 -2.79 3.48
CA GLY A 82 18.46 -3.41 2.17
C GLY A 82 17.19 -2.99 1.42
N THR A 83 16.34 -2.15 2.02
CA THR A 83 15.10 -1.65 1.40
C THR A 83 15.41 -0.79 0.18
N LYS A 84 14.58 -0.96 -0.88
CA LYS A 84 14.70 -0.19 -2.12
C LYS A 84 13.42 0.60 -2.36
N ILE A 85 13.54 1.89 -2.55
CA ILE A 85 12.43 2.82 -2.80
C ILE A 85 12.65 3.47 -4.16
N GLY A 86 11.64 3.43 -5.00
CA GLY A 86 11.64 4.03 -6.33
C GLY A 86 11.59 5.56 -6.29
N LYS A 87 11.26 6.17 -7.44
CA LYS A 87 11.16 7.61 -7.62
C LYS A 87 9.79 8.14 -7.21
N ASP A 88 9.74 9.41 -6.78
CA ASP A 88 8.50 10.13 -6.46
C ASP A 88 7.61 9.39 -5.44
N VAL A 89 8.22 8.64 -4.52
CA VAL A 89 7.51 7.94 -3.44
C VAL A 89 7.27 8.88 -2.28
N THR A 90 6.08 8.86 -1.70
CA THR A 90 5.78 9.60 -0.47
C THR A 90 5.48 8.62 0.66
N ILE A 91 6.26 8.67 1.75
CA ILE A 91 6.04 7.85 2.94
C ILE A 91 5.69 8.76 4.11
N PHE A 92 4.48 8.62 4.62
CA PHE A 92 3.92 9.46 5.68
C PHE A 92 4.40 9.06 7.09
N PRO A 93 4.21 9.95 8.10
CA PRO A 93 4.82 9.77 9.42
C PRO A 93 4.52 8.42 10.08
N GLY A 94 5.53 7.84 10.73
CA GLY A 94 5.41 6.63 11.52
C GLY A 94 5.24 5.33 10.74
N ALA A 95 5.34 5.36 9.42
CA ALA A 95 5.37 4.13 8.63
C ALA A 95 6.69 3.37 8.86
N ILE A 96 6.62 2.04 8.82
CA ILE A 96 7.77 1.14 9.06
C ILE A 96 7.92 0.20 7.87
N LEU A 97 9.08 0.21 7.25
CA LEU A 97 9.46 -0.70 6.19
C LEU A 97 10.57 -1.63 6.71
N TYR A 98 10.23 -2.90 6.82
CA TYR A 98 11.18 -3.94 7.23
C TYR A 98 12.21 -4.23 6.14
N GLU A 99 13.22 -5.02 6.50
CA GLU A 99 14.37 -5.32 5.67
C GLU A 99 13.98 -5.86 4.28
N ASN A 100 14.73 -5.45 3.28
CA ASN A 100 14.62 -5.87 1.88
C ASN A 100 13.29 -5.55 1.21
N THR A 101 12.41 -4.74 1.82
CA THR A 101 11.18 -4.27 1.18
C THR A 101 11.51 -3.53 -0.12
N ILE A 102 10.74 -3.80 -1.17
CA ILE A 102 10.87 -3.14 -2.48
C ILE A 102 9.62 -2.30 -2.71
N VAL A 103 9.81 -1.02 -3.00
CA VAL A 103 8.73 -0.08 -3.32
C VAL A 103 8.99 0.50 -4.70
N GLY A 104 8.04 0.31 -5.60
CA GLY A 104 8.06 0.87 -6.96
C GLY A 104 7.94 2.40 -6.99
N ASN A 105 7.86 2.95 -8.19
CA ASN A 105 7.78 4.39 -8.39
C ASN A 105 6.37 4.94 -8.11
N HIS A 106 6.29 6.21 -7.72
CA HIS A 106 5.03 6.96 -7.52
C HIS A 106 4.08 6.30 -6.51
N CYS A 107 4.60 5.55 -5.56
CA CYS A 107 3.81 4.94 -4.48
C CYS A 107 3.54 5.94 -3.36
N ILE A 108 2.42 5.75 -2.66
CA ILE A 108 2.06 6.51 -1.47
C ILE A 108 1.87 5.53 -0.31
N ILE A 109 2.61 5.72 0.78
CA ILE A 109 2.48 4.89 1.99
C ILE A 109 2.04 5.80 3.13
N HIS A 110 0.82 5.60 3.61
CA HIS A 110 0.23 6.46 4.64
C HIS A 110 0.74 6.15 6.06
N ALA A 111 0.39 7.06 6.97
CA ALA A 111 0.89 7.05 8.35
C ALA A 111 0.63 5.73 9.08
N GLY A 112 1.63 5.25 9.81
CA GLY A 112 1.53 4.04 10.61
C GLY A 112 1.42 2.73 9.83
N ALA A 113 1.53 2.73 8.50
CA ALA A 113 1.57 1.49 7.74
C ALA A 113 2.85 0.69 8.06
N VAL A 114 2.74 -0.65 8.09
CA VAL A 114 3.86 -1.55 8.38
C VAL A 114 4.00 -2.57 7.25
N LEU A 115 5.14 -2.55 6.57
CA LEU A 115 5.44 -3.45 5.45
C LEU A 115 6.57 -4.39 5.81
N GLY A 116 6.36 -5.69 5.68
CA GLY A 116 7.38 -6.71 5.83
C GLY A 116 7.55 -7.28 7.24
N ALA A 117 6.57 -7.08 8.13
CA ALA A 117 6.52 -7.81 9.38
C ALA A 117 6.48 -9.34 9.13
N TYR A 118 6.83 -10.12 10.12
CA TYR A 118 6.81 -11.58 9.99
C TYR A 118 5.39 -12.09 9.75
N GLY A 119 5.24 -13.01 8.80
CA GLY A 119 3.99 -13.72 8.59
C GLY A 119 3.58 -14.55 9.80
N PHE A 120 2.28 -14.73 9.98
CA PHE A 120 1.71 -15.54 11.06
C PHE A 120 1.82 -17.04 10.72
N GLY A 121 3.02 -17.59 10.84
CA GLY A 121 3.34 -18.99 10.57
C GLY A 121 3.95 -19.67 11.78
N TYR A 122 3.21 -20.59 12.40
CA TYR A 122 3.65 -21.34 13.58
C TYR A 122 3.44 -22.83 13.39
N ASP A 123 4.46 -23.62 13.75
CA ASP A 123 4.36 -25.07 13.91
C ASP A 123 4.11 -25.40 15.38
N THR A 124 3.16 -26.30 15.64
CA THR A 124 2.89 -26.73 17.03
C THR A 124 3.57 -28.07 17.27
N LYS A 125 4.52 -28.10 18.20
CA LYS A 125 5.23 -29.31 18.63
C LYS A 125 5.18 -29.40 20.14
N GLU A 126 4.80 -30.56 20.66
CA GLU A 126 4.74 -30.84 22.10
C GLU A 126 3.91 -29.81 22.90
N GLY A 127 2.88 -29.21 22.26
CA GLY A 127 2.00 -28.21 22.89
C GLY A 127 2.54 -26.77 22.86
N GLU A 128 3.71 -26.54 22.26
CA GLU A 128 4.31 -25.22 22.09
C GLU A 128 4.25 -24.74 20.63
N HIS A 129 4.13 -23.43 20.43
CA HIS A 129 4.12 -22.79 19.12
C HIS A 129 5.50 -22.25 18.77
N HIS A 130 6.07 -22.75 17.69
CA HIS A 130 7.37 -22.34 17.17
C HIS A 130 7.19 -21.55 15.88
N LEU A 131 7.76 -20.34 15.82
CA LEU A 131 7.73 -19.50 14.63
C LEU A 131 8.50 -20.19 13.51
N SER A 132 7.85 -20.38 12.34
CA SER A 132 8.51 -20.86 11.13
C SER A 132 9.34 -19.74 10.49
N ALA A 133 10.31 -20.12 9.66
CA ALA A 133 11.21 -19.16 8.99
C ALA A 133 10.41 -18.16 8.13
N GLN A 134 10.75 -16.86 8.27
CA GLN A 134 10.15 -15.76 7.53
C GLN A 134 11.27 -14.95 6.85
N LEU A 135 11.78 -15.44 5.72
CA LEU A 135 12.99 -14.95 5.05
C LEU A 135 12.70 -14.08 3.82
N GLY A 136 11.45 -14.02 3.40
CA GLY A 136 11.02 -13.21 2.27
C GLY A 136 10.89 -11.72 2.60
N TYR A 137 10.22 -11.00 1.73
CA TYR A 137 10.07 -9.54 1.81
C TYR A 137 8.70 -9.11 1.23
N VAL A 138 8.44 -7.80 1.22
CA VAL A 138 7.29 -7.19 0.54
C VAL A 138 7.75 -6.49 -0.72
N GLU A 139 6.97 -6.61 -1.79
CA GLU A 139 7.18 -5.89 -3.04
C GLU A 139 5.91 -5.15 -3.44
N LEU A 140 6.01 -3.83 -3.55
CA LEU A 140 5.01 -2.98 -4.15
C LEU A 140 5.45 -2.62 -5.57
N GLU A 141 4.62 -2.91 -6.56
CA GLU A 141 4.84 -2.39 -7.92
C GLU A 141 4.56 -0.88 -7.98
N ASP A 142 4.75 -0.26 -9.15
CA ASP A 142 4.56 1.20 -9.30
C ASP A 142 3.11 1.62 -9.03
N ARG A 143 2.94 2.87 -8.56
CA ARG A 143 1.64 3.53 -8.34
C ARG A 143 0.72 2.83 -7.34
N VAL A 144 1.26 2.07 -6.42
CA VAL A 144 0.50 1.47 -5.31
C VAL A 144 0.32 2.49 -4.20
N ASP A 145 -0.92 2.59 -3.67
CA ASP A 145 -1.20 3.39 -2.48
C ASP A 145 -1.58 2.48 -1.31
N ILE A 146 -0.94 2.69 -0.18
CA ILE A 146 -1.16 1.94 1.06
C ILE A 146 -1.75 2.87 2.10
N GLY A 147 -2.95 2.56 2.58
CA GLY A 147 -3.69 3.33 3.57
C GLY A 147 -3.06 3.33 4.97
N ALA A 148 -3.56 4.21 5.83
CA ALA A 148 -3.04 4.36 7.18
C ALA A 148 -3.24 3.09 8.02
N CYS A 149 -2.22 2.72 8.82
CA CYS A 149 -2.24 1.53 9.69
C CYS A 149 -2.52 0.21 8.94
N THR A 150 -2.31 0.15 7.64
CA THR A 150 -2.35 -1.07 6.85
C THR A 150 -1.08 -1.87 7.08
N THR A 151 -1.23 -3.19 7.20
CA THR A 151 -0.12 -4.11 7.45
C THR A 151 -0.01 -5.14 6.34
N ILE A 152 1.22 -5.36 5.85
CA ILE A 152 1.53 -6.35 4.81
C ILE A 152 2.69 -7.21 5.31
N ASP A 153 2.42 -8.50 5.52
CA ASP A 153 3.45 -9.43 5.99
C ASP A 153 4.40 -9.83 4.87
N ARG A 154 5.66 -10.11 5.23
CA ARG A 154 6.63 -10.67 4.27
C ARG A 154 6.24 -12.09 3.87
N GLY A 155 6.66 -12.51 2.71
CA GLY A 155 6.53 -13.92 2.35
C GLY A 155 7.50 -14.81 3.12
N THR A 156 7.27 -16.11 3.10
CA THR A 156 8.11 -17.09 3.80
C THR A 156 9.53 -17.16 3.19
N TYR A 157 9.64 -17.29 1.88
CA TYR A 157 10.92 -17.34 1.16
C TYR A 157 11.00 -16.33 0.01
N GLY A 158 9.89 -16.04 -0.64
CA GLY A 158 9.75 -15.05 -1.70
C GLY A 158 8.95 -13.83 -1.24
N PRO A 159 8.57 -12.92 -2.14
CA PRO A 159 7.82 -11.73 -1.79
C PRO A 159 6.32 -11.99 -1.58
N THR A 160 5.71 -11.19 -0.69
CA THR A 160 4.31 -10.80 -0.80
C THR A 160 4.23 -9.62 -1.76
N VAL A 161 3.40 -9.70 -2.80
CA VAL A 161 3.40 -8.74 -3.91
C VAL A 161 2.09 -7.99 -3.99
N ILE A 162 2.17 -6.67 -4.16
CA ILE A 162 1.03 -5.81 -4.48
C ILE A 162 1.24 -5.25 -5.89
N GLY A 163 0.37 -5.62 -6.81
CA GLY A 163 0.46 -5.30 -8.23
C GLY A 163 0.19 -3.84 -8.56
N TYR A 164 0.68 -3.43 -9.72
CA TYR A 164 0.66 -2.07 -10.25
C TYR A 164 -0.68 -1.36 -10.07
N GLY A 165 -0.66 -0.15 -9.56
CA GLY A 165 -1.82 0.73 -9.49
C GLY A 165 -2.88 0.33 -8.45
N SER A 166 -2.68 -0.74 -7.68
CA SER A 166 -3.63 -1.17 -6.65
C SER A 166 -3.69 -0.18 -5.50
N LYS A 167 -4.88 -0.05 -4.90
CA LYS A 167 -5.19 0.89 -3.83
C LYS A 167 -5.73 0.13 -2.63
N LEU A 168 -4.99 0.18 -1.54
CA LEU A 168 -5.37 -0.41 -0.26
C LEU A 168 -5.75 0.71 0.70
N ASP A 169 -6.95 0.65 1.24
CA ASP A 169 -7.47 1.61 2.22
C ASP A 169 -6.88 1.35 3.62
N ASN A 170 -7.35 2.09 4.59
CA ASN A 170 -6.85 2.06 5.96
C ASN A 170 -7.17 0.73 6.66
N GLN A 171 -6.24 0.27 7.53
CA GLN A 171 -6.42 -0.92 8.36
C GLN A 171 -6.64 -2.23 7.58
N VAL A 172 -6.13 -2.33 6.36
CA VAL A 172 -6.12 -3.58 5.60
C VAL A 172 -5.01 -4.49 6.14
N GLN A 173 -5.27 -5.80 6.22
CA GLN A 173 -4.26 -6.81 6.50
C GLN A 173 -4.06 -7.70 5.27
N ILE A 174 -2.82 -7.72 4.76
CA ILE A 174 -2.37 -8.68 3.74
C ILE A 174 -1.37 -9.64 4.39
N ALA A 175 -1.75 -10.91 4.49
CA ALA A 175 -0.86 -11.91 5.07
C ALA A 175 0.24 -12.37 4.09
N HIS A 176 1.13 -13.21 4.61
CA HIS A 176 2.33 -13.69 3.92
C HIS A 176 2.02 -14.41 2.59
N ASN A 177 2.93 -14.29 1.64
CA ASN A 177 2.89 -14.98 0.34
C ASN A 177 1.69 -14.62 -0.55
N CYS A 178 0.91 -13.59 -0.21
CA CYS A 178 -0.17 -13.11 -1.08
C CYS A 178 0.40 -12.49 -2.37
N ARG A 179 -0.35 -12.65 -3.46
CA ARG A 179 -0.09 -11.98 -4.74
C ARG A 179 -1.35 -11.25 -5.17
N ILE A 180 -1.36 -9.95 -4.93
CA ILE A 180 -2.45 -9.07 -5.31
C ILE A 180 -2.18 -8.55 -6.73
N GLY A 181 -3.13 -8.74 -7.64
CA GLY A 181 -3.04 -8.29 -9.02
C GLY A 181 -3.04 -6.78 -9.18
N LYS A 182 -3.18 -6.30 -10.41
CA LYS A 182 -3.10 -4.88 -10.75
C LYS A 182 -4.44 -4.18 -10.58
N HIS A 183 -4.38 -2.88 -10.28
CA HIS A 183 -5.56 -2.00 -10.21
C HIS A 183 -6.67 -2.49 -9.27
N ASN A 184 -6.33 -3.28 -8.27
CA ASN A 184 -7.30 -3.72 -7.27
C ASN A 184 -7.67 -2.58 -6.33
N ILE A 185 -8.93 -2.55 -5.89
CA ILE A 185 -9.44 -1.60 -4.90
C ILE A 185 -9.84 -2.41 -3.67
N ILE A 186 -9.08 -2.27 -2.59
CA ILE A 186 -9.28 -3.00 -1.34
C ILE A 186 -9.65 -1.98 -0.26
N CYS A 187 -10.94 -1.98 0.12
CA CYS A 187 -11.46 -1.03 1.09
C CYS A 187 -11.03 -1.35 2.54
N SER A 188 -11.37 -0.45 3.45
CA SER A 188 -10.91 -0.50 4.83
C SER A 188 -11.29 -1.80 5.55
N GLN A 189 -10.39 -2.24 6.45
CA GLN A 189 -10.56 -3.40 7.32
C GLN A 189 -10.74 -4.74 6.58
N VAL A 190 -10.35 -4.82 5.31
CA VAL A 190 -10.27 -6.10 4.61
C VAL A 190 -9.11 -6.91 5.18
N GLY A 191 -9.33 -8.20 5.41
CA GLY A 191 -8.31 -9.16 5.82
C GLY A 191 -8.14 -10.25 4.77
N ILE A 192 -6.92 -10.40 4.24
CA ILE A 192 -6.57 -11.44 3.27
C ILE A 192 -5.56 -12.38 3.91
N ALA A 193 -5.94 -13.65 4.10
CA ALA A 193 -5.09 -14.66 4.68
C ALA A 193 -3.99 -15.14 3.72
N GLY A 194 -3.01 -15.85 4.26
CA GLY A 194 -1.77 -16.20 3.55
C GLY A 194 -1.96 -16.98 2.26
N SER A 195 -1.04 -16.80 1.33
CA SER A 195 -0.99 -17.51 0.04
C SER A 195 -2.21 -17.29 -0.87
N THR A 196 -3.03 -16.29 -0.58
CA THR A 196 -4.14 -15.88 -1.44
C THR A 196 -3.63 -15.11 -2.65
N THR A 197 -4.27 -15.33 -3.79
CA THR A 197 -3.95 -14.61 -5.04
C THR A 197 -5.18 -13.90 -5.57
N THR A 198 -4.99 -12.73 -6.17
CA THR A 198 -6.07 -12.06 -6.91
C THR A 198 -5.63 -11.81 -8.35
N GLY A 199 -6.60 -11.82 -9.25
CA GLY A 199 -6.45 -11.25 -10.59
C GLY A 199 -6.42 -9.73 -10.55
N ASP A 200 -6.55 -9.12 -11.72
CA ASP A 200 -6.56 -7.67 -11.90
C ASP A 200 -7.98 -7.09 -11.70
N TYR A 201 -8.06 -5.80 -11.31
CA TYR A 201 -9.31 -5.04 -11.17
C TYR A 201 -10.31 -5.62 -10.16
N VAL A 202 -9.87 -6.39 -9.19
CA VAL A 202 -10.74 -6.91 -8.12
C VAL A 202 -11.14 -5.77 -7.17
N VAL A 203 -12.42 -5.76 -6.77
CA VAL A 203 -12.94 -4.81 -5.78
C VAL A 203 -13.36 -5.57 -4.52
N MET A 204 -12.77 -5.24 -3.39
CA MET A 204 -13.15 -5.76 -2.07
C MET A 204 -13.72 -4.62 -1.24
N ALA A 205 -15.00 -4.67 -0.94
CA ALA A 205 -15.65 -3.70 -0.07
C ALA A 205 -15.22 -3.88 1.40
N GLY A 206 -15.59 -2.94 2.26
CA GLY A 206 -15.12 -2.90 3.64
C GLY A 206 -15.40 -4.17 4.44
N GLN A 207 -14.42 -4.57 5.26
CA GLN A 207 -14.51 -5.71 6.17
C GLN A 207 -14.67 -7.08 5.50
N VAL A 208 -14.31 -7.23 4.23
CA VAL A 208 -14.21 -8.53 3.59
C VAL A 208 -13.12 -9.35 4.26
N GLY A 209 -13.42 -10.64 4.51
CA GLY A 209 -12.43 -11.63 4.98
C GLY A 209 -12.19 -12.69 3.91
N VAL A 210 -10.94 -12.92 3.53
CA VAL A 210 -10.57 -13.95 2.54
C VAL A 210 -9.71 -15.01 3.22
N ARG A 211 -10.13 -16.27 3.11
CA ARG A 211 -9.40 -17.44 3.60
C ARG A 211 -8.07 -17.61 2.86
N ASP A 212 -7.15 -18.32 3.48
CA ASP A 212 -5.87 -18.73 2.91
C ASP A 212 -6.00 -19.63 1.66
N HIS A 213 -5.01 -19.53 0.77
CA HIS A 213 -4.89 -20.34 -0.45
C HIS A 213 -6.09 -20.24 -1.41
N VAL A 214 -6.77 -19.10 -1.43
CA VAL A 214 -7.91 -18.83 -2.33
C VAL A 214 -7.43 -18.01 -3.52
N HIS A 215 -8.04 -18.23 -4.68
CA HIS A 215 -7.87 -17.41 -5.87
C HIS A 215 -9.13 -16.58 -6.15
N ILE A 216 -8.97 -15.25 -6.27
CA ILE A 216 -10.02 -14.32 -6.66
C ILE A 216 -9.77 -13.91 -8.12
N GLY A 217 -10.65 -14.26 -9.03
CA GLY A 217 -10.50 -13.99 -10.47
C GLY A 217 -10.60 -12.50 -10.84
N ASP A 218 -10.16 -12.18 -12.05
CA ASP A 218 -10.15 -10.79 -12.57
C ASP A 218 -11.52 -10.13 -12.46
N ALA A 219 -11.54 -8.84 -12.10
CA ALA A 219 -12.73 -8.01 -12.00
C ALA A 219 -13.86 -8.56 -11.08
N ALA A 220 -13.55 -9.51 -10.20
CA ALA A 220 -14.51 -9.96 -9.19
C ALA A 220 -14.80 -8.84 -8.18
N THR A 221 -16.04 -8.80 -7.68
CA THR A 221 -16.48 -7.82 -6.67
C THR A 221 -16.95 -8.54 -5.42
N LEU A 222 -16.30 -8.25 -4.28
CA LEU A 222 -16.68 -8.79 -2.98
C LEU A 222 -17.39 -7.71 -2.18
N GLY A 223 -18.67 -7.93 -1.89
CA GLY A 223 -19.51 -7.01 -1.11
C GLY A 223 -19.06 -6.90 0.34
N ALA A 224 -19.48 -5.83 1.01
CA ALA A 224 -19.07 -5.54 2.38
C ALA A 224 -19.36 -6.72 3.33
N LYS A 225 -18.40 -7.02 4.21
CA LYS A 225 -18.46 -8.12 5.18
C LYS A 225 -18.58 -9.54 4.57
N ALA A 226 -18.33 -9.72 3.27
CA ALA A 226 -18.32 -11.05 2.68
C ALA A 226 -17.17 -11.88 3.28
N GLY A 227 -17.49 -13.13 3.64
CA GLY A 227 -16.52 -14.15 4.04
C GLY A 227 -16.25 -15.10 2.88
N ILE A 228 -15.05 -15.07 2.33
CA ILE A 228 -14.65 -15.86 1.17
C ILE A 228 -13.86 -17.09 1.64
N SER A 229 -14.42 -18.29 1.42
CA SER A 229 -13.83 -19.56 1.83
C SER A 229 -13.37 -20.46 0.68
N SER A 230 -13.62 -20.07 -0.58
CA SER A 230 -13.25 -20.80 -1.79
C SER A 230 -12.93 -19.81 -2.92
N ASP A 231 -12.39 -20.33 -4.02
CA ASP A 231 -12.08 -19.54 -5.21
C ASP A 231 -13.32 -18.80 -5.74
N VAL A 232 -13.09 -17.59 -6.23
CA VAL A 232 -14.11 -16.74 -6.85
C VAL A 232 -13.78 -16.59 -8.32
N PRO A 233 -14.67 -16.99 -9.24
CA PRO A 233 -14.47 -16.77 -10.68
C PRO A 233 -14.39 -15.28 -11.03
N GLY A 234 -13.73 -14.98 -12.14
CA GLY A 234 -13.62 -13.61 -12.65
C GLY A 234 -14.98 -13.01 -13.02
N GLY A 235 -15.16 -11.71 -12.75
CA GLY A 235 -16.38 -10.96 -13.04
C GLY A 235 -17.57 -11.25 -12.13
N GLU A 236 -17.46 -12.17 -11.20
CA GLU A 236 -18.52 -12.54 -10.25
C GLU A 236 -18.69 -11.52 -9.13
N VAL A 237 -19.91 -11.43 -8.60
CA VAL A 237 -20.25 -10.57 -7.46
C VAL A 237 -20.68 -11.44 -6.28
N TYR A 238 -19.89 -11.39 -5.20
CA TYR A 238 -20.18 -12.07 -3.94
C TYR A 238 -20.65 -11.05 -2.91
N LEU A 239 -21.83 -11.26 -2.35
CA LEU A 239 -22.39 -10.37 -1.33
C LEU A 239 -22.10 -10.92 0.06
N GLY A 240 -21.82 -10.03 1.01
CA GLY A 240 -21.77 -10.36 2.42
C GLY A 240 -23.18 -10.66 2.98
N SER A 241 -23.25 -11.49 4.00
CA SER A 241 -24.50 -11.77 4.72
C SER A 241 -24.75 -10.75 5.81
#